data_ea9fa9092e57f127f4c0d348389e9850
#
_entry.id   ea9fa9092e57f127f4c0d348389e9850
#
_cell.length_a   1.000
_cell.length_b   1.000
_cell.length_c   1.000
_cell.angle_alpha   90.00
_cell.angle_beta   90.00
_cell.angle_gamma   90.00
#
_symmetry.space_group_name_H-M   'P 1'
#
loop_
_entity.id
_entity.type
_entity.pdbx_description
1 polymer ?
#
loop_
_entity_poly.entity_id
_entity_poly.type
_entity_poly.pdbx_seq_one_letter_code
_entity_poly.pdbx_strand_id
1 'polypeptide(L)'
;MAISNFFVAIADGTIDPAERKMMGVVYVVLKIALGLIFVTTTYLISSALMTVDSSSVATFLWAQLFIAFVLLLNSFLMTKRIVPSSLGPAIQAGSWYTLGILTTLVGMLDMKITMGLFLLWYGTAIVVAILAVNGIMKFLKK
;
A
#
# COMPACT_ATOMS: atom_id res chain seq x y z
N MET A 1 -14.74 -6.42 -3.33
CA MET A 1 -14.71 -7.88 -3.51
C MET A 1 -13.50 -8.56 -2.87
N ALA A 2 -12.25 -8.25 -3.17
CA ALA A 2 -11.09 -8.94 -2.55
C ALA A 2 -11.04 -8.82 -1.00
N ILE A 3 -11.35 -7.66 -0.46
CA ILE A 3 -11.40 -7.41 0.99
C ILE A 3 -12.57 -8.18 1.63
N SER A 4 -13.74 -8.22 0.99
CA SER A 4 -14.91 -8.95 1.47
C SER A 4 -14.63 -10.47 1.56
N ASN A 5 -14.05 -11.05 0.51
CA ASN A 5 -13.70 -12.49 0.51
C ASN A 5 -12.60 -12.82 1.53
N PHE A 6 -11.68 -11.89 1.80
CA PHE A 6 -10.69 -12.05 2.85
C PHE A 6 -11.33 -12.10 4.25
N PHE A 7 -12.32 -11.24 4.51
CA PHE A 7 -13.06 -11.26 5.78
C PHE A 7 -13.92 -12.51 5.94
N VAL A 8 -14.55 -12.99 4.85
CA VAL A 8 -15.35 -14.22 4.86
C VAL A 8 -14.45 -15.42 5.15
N ALA A 9 -13.31 -15.56 4.47
CA ALA A 9 -12.35 -16.65 4.69
C ALA A 9 -11.76 -16.65 6.12
N ILE A 10 -11.63 -15.48 6.77
CA ILE A 10 -11.23 -15.39 8.18
C ILE A 10 -12.38 -15.80 9.12
N ALA A 11 -13.63 -15.43 8.80
CA ALA A 11 -14.78 -15.74 9.62
C ALA A 11 -15.13 -17.22 9.64
N ASP A 12 -15.03 -17.90 8.48
CA ASP A 12 -15.36 -19.32 8.36
C ASP A 12 -14.19 -20.25 8.76
N GLY A 13 -12.97 -19.72 8.89
CA GLY A 13 -11.78 -20.48 9.26
C GLY A 13 -11.34 -21.55 8.24
N THR A 14 -12.07 -21.70 7.14
CA THR A 14 -11.82 -22.67 6.06
C THR A 14 -11.84 -21.96 4.71
N ILE A 15 -10.81 -22.16 3.91
CA ILE A 15 -10.75 -21.64 2.54
C ILE A 15 -11.18 -22.75 1.60
N ASP A 16 -12.35 -22.62 0.97
CA ASP A 16 -12.83 -23.53 -0.06
C ASP A 16 -11.88 -23.53 -1.27
N PRO A 17 -11.68 -24.70 -1.96
CA PRO A 17 -10.86 -24.78 -3.18
C PRO A 17 -11.23 -23.76 -4.27
N ALA A 18 -12.51 -23.42 -4.42
CA ALA A 18 -12.99 -22.42 -5.36
C ALA A 18 -12.53 -20.99 -4.95
N GLU A 19 -12.62 -20.66 -3.66
CA GLU A 19 -12.14 -19.38 -3.12
C GLU A 19 -10.64 -19.22 -3.27
N ARG A 20 -9.88 -20.29 -3.01
CA ARG A 20 -8.43 -20.32 -3.20
C ARG A 20 -8.03 -20.05 -4.64
N LYS A 21 -8.75 -20.65 -5.60
CA LYS A 21 -8.52 -20.42 -7.04
C LYS A 21 -8.83 -18.99 -7.43
N MET A 22 -9.95 -18.44 -6.93
CA MET A 22 -10.38 -17.07 -7.21
C MET A 22 -9.41 -16.06 -6.61
N MET A 23 -8.95 -16.26 -5.37
CA MET A 23 -7.91 -15.44 -4.76
C MET A 23 -6.60 -15.48 -5.57
N GLY A 24 -6.22 -16.63 -6.09
CA GLY A 24 -5.05 -16.78 -6.96
C GLY A 24 -5.12 -15.87 -8.19
N VAL A 25 -6.26 -15.83 -8.87
CA VAL A 25 -6.49 -14.96 -10.04
C VAL A 25 -6.42 -13.47 -9.61
N VAL A 26 -7.11 -13.12 -8.53
CA VAL A 26 -7.10 -11.74 -8.00
C VAL A 26 -5.67 -11.27 -7.66
N TYR A 27 -4.86 -12.13 -7.05
CA TYR A 27 -3.46 -11.79 -6.75
C TYR A 27 -2.60 -11.58 -8.00
N VAL A 28 -2.81 -12.37 -9.05
CA VAL A 28 -2.12 -12.18 -10.34
C VAL A 28 -2.49 -10.83 -10.95
N VAL A 29 -3.78 -10.52 -11.03
CA VAL A 29 -4.28 -9.24 -11.56
C VAL A 29 -3.74 -8.06 -10.76
N LEU A 30 -3.77 -8.14 -9.42
CA LEU A 30 -3.23 -7.09 -8.55
C LEU A 30 -1.73 -6.86 -8.77
N LYS A 31 -0.94 -7.90 -8.98
CA LYS A 31 0.50 -7.76 -9.26
C LYS A 31 0.75 -7.05 -10.58
N ILE A 32 0.02 -7.44 -11.62
CA ILE A 32 0.13 -6.79 -12.93
C ILE A 32 -0.26 -5.32 -12.81
N ALA A 33 -1.38 -5.03 -12.14
CA ALA A 33 -1.85 -3.67 -11.90
C ALA A 33 -0.82 -2.83 -11.11
N LEU A 34 -0.24 -3.39 -10.03
CA LEU A 34 0.81 -2.72 -9.25
C LEU A 34 2.07 -2.46 -10.08
N GLY A 35 2.48 -3.41 -10.92
CA GLY A 35 3.60 -3.23 -11.84
C GLY A 35 3.35 -2.09 -12.84
N LEU A 36 2.16 -2.05 -13.43
CA LEU A 36 1.76 -0.96 -14.34
C LEU A 36 1.72 0.40 -13.62
N ILE A 37 1.11 0.45 -12.43
CA ILE A 37 1.07 1.66 -11.60
C ILE A 37 2.50 2.13 -11.29
N PHE A 38 3.39 1.23 -10.90
CA PHE A 38 4.79 1.60 -10.59
C PHE A 38 5.51 2.17 -11.80
N VAL A 39 5.43 1.54 -12.96
CA VAL A 39 6.05 2.01 -14.21
C VAL A 39 5.48 3.37 -14.61
N THR A 40 4.16 3.51 -14.62
CA THR A 40 3.49 4.76 -14.99
C THR A 40 3.82 5.89 -14.03
N THR A 41 3.80 5.61 -12.71
CA THR A 41 4.16 6.58 -11.67
C THR A 41 5.62 7.00 -11.80
N THR A 42 6.53 6.08 -12.04
CA THR A 42 7.96 6.39 -12.25
C THR A 42 8.17 7.28 -13.46
N TYR A 43 7.49 6.98 -14.57
CA TYR A 43 7.56 7.82 -15.78
C TYR A 43 7.02 9.24 -15.52
N LEU A 44 5.84 9.37 -14.92
CA LEU A 44 5.22 10.67 -14.63
C LEU A 44 6.06 11.49 -13.65
N ILE A 45 6.59 10.87 -12.59
CA ILE A 45 7.44 11.54 -11.61
C ILE A 45 8.76 11.98 -12.24
N SER A 46 9.39 11.13 -13.04
CA SER A 46 10.63 11.49 -13.74
C SER A 46 10.42 12.68 -14.67
N SER A 47 9.31 12.69 -15.42
CA SER A 47 8.92 13.82 -16.27
C SER A 47 8.67 15.09 -15.45
N ALA A 48 7.96 15.00 -14.34
CA ALA A 48 7.66 16.13 -13.47
C ALA A 48 8.93 16.71 -12.82
N LEU A 49 9.85 15.87 -12.35
CA LEU A 49 11.11 16.31 -11.76
C LEU A 49 12.01 17.09 -12.71
N MET A 50 11.89 16.87 -14.02
CA MET A 50 12.62 17.64 -15.03
C MET A 50 12.09 19.06 -15.20
N THR A 51 10.86 19.34 -14.76
CA THR A 51 10.16 20.61 -14.98
C THR A 51 9.94 21.42 -13.69
N VAL A 52 10.20 20.83 -12.53
CA VAL A 52 9.89 21.42 -11.23
C VAL A 52 11.12 22.01 -10.57
N ASP A 53 11.08 23.32 -10.32
CA ASP A 53 12.16 24.07 -9.65
C ASP A 53 12.05 24.08 -8.11
N SER A 54 10.93 23.65 -7.52
CA SER A 54 10.72 23.72 -6.07
C SER A 54 11.10 22.43 -5.35
N SER A 55 11.93 22.54 -4.31
CA SER A 55 12.38 21.42 -3.47
C SER A 55 11.25 20.69 -2.74
N SER A 56 10.15 21.38 -2.40
CA SER A 56 9.00 20.80 -1.72
C SER A 56 8.19 19.87 -2.61
N VAL A 57 7.97 20.25 -3.86
CA VAL A 57 7.28 19.41 -4.85
C VAL A 57 8.13 18.19 -5.19
N ALA A 58 9.45 18.36 -5.34
CA ALA A 58 10.37 17.25 -5.56
C ALA A 58 10.32 16.23 -4.40
N THR A 59 10.32 16.69 -3.14
CA THR A 59 10.21 15.80 -1.97
C THR A 59 8.92 14.99 -2.00
N PHE A 60 7.81 15.60 -2.37
CA PHE A 60 6.53 14.94 -2.50
C PHE A 60 6.52 13.85 -3.58
N LEU A 61 7.07 14.14 -4.75
CA LEU A 61 7.18 13.17 -5.83
C LEU A 61 8.05 11.98 -5.44
N TRP A 62 9.15 12.21 -4.74
CA TRP A 62 9.99 11.16 -4.18
C TRP A 62 9.25 10.32 -3.12
N ALA A 63 8.43 10.95 -2.27
CA ALA A 63 7.62 10.25 -1.28
C ALA A 63 6.59 9.31 -1.95
N GLN A 64 5.93 9.76 -3.02
CA GLN A 64 5.02 8.91 -3.80
C GLN A 64 5.73 7.71 -4.42
N LEU A 65 6.89 7.94 -5.03
CA LEU A 65 7.69 6.87 -5.64
C LEU A 65 8.13 5.86 -4.58
N PHE A 66 8.54 6.33 -3.41
CA PHE A 66 8.92 5.48 -2.28
C PHE A 66 7.76 4.58 -1.83
N ILE A 67 6.54 5.13 -1.66
CA ILE A 67 5.36 4.34 -1.29
C ILE A 67 5.03 3.32 -2.40
N ALA A 68 5.06 3.71 -3.67
CA ALA A 68 4.81 2.82 -4.79
C ALA A 68 5.82 1.65 -4.82
N PHE A 69 7.08 1.94 -4.53
CA PHE A 69 8.12 0.91 -4.40
C PHE A 69 7.84 -0.04 -3.23
N VAL A 70 7.46 0.47 -2.05
CA VAL A 70 7.10 -0.35 -0.88
C VAL A 70 5.90 -1.25 -1.19
N LEU A 71 4.88 -0.73 -1.88
CA LEU A 71 3.71 -1.52 -2.30
C LEU A 71 4.11 -2.69 -3.22
N LEU A 72 4.96 -2.41 -4.20
CA LEU A 72 5.44 -3.43 -5.15
C LEU A 72 6.28 -4.48 -4.42
N LEU A 73 7.24 -4.05 -3.59
CA LEU A 73 8.11 -4.91 -2.82
C LEU A 73 7.31 -5.80 -1.85
N ASN A 74 6.37 -5.20 -1.10
CA ASN A 74 5.53 -5.93 -0.17
C ASN A 74 4.66 -6.98 -0.90
N SER A 75 4.09 -6.64 -2.06
CA SER A 75 3.34 -7.59 -2.88
C SER A 75 4.19 -8.79 -3.32
N PHE A 76 5.46 -8.55 -3.68
CA PHE A 76 6.40 -9.60 -4.03
C PHE A 76 6.76 -10.48 -2.82
N LEU A 77 7.07 -9.87 -1.67
CA LEU A 77 7.40 -10.57 -0.43
C LEU A 77 6.24 -11.42 0.10
N MET A 78 5.00 -10.91 0.00
CA MET A 78 3.79 -11.68 0.34
C MET A 78 3.63 -12.90 -0.57
N THR A 79 3.91 -12.76 -1.86
CA THR A 79 3.85 -13.88 -2.82
C THR A 79 4.86 -14.97 -2.47
N LYS A 80 6.05 -14.57 -2.03
CA LYS A 80 7.10 -15.50 -1.58
C LYS A 80 6.86 -16.05 -0.17
N ARG A 81 5.77 -15.64 0.49
CA ARG A 81 5.44 -15.99 1.90
C ARG A 81 6.55 -15.63 2.89
N ILE A 82 7.36 -14.63 2.59
CA ILE A 82 8.43 -14.13 3.46
C ILE A 82 7.84 -13.27 4.58
N VAL A 83 6.78 -12.50 4.27
CA VAL A 83 6.08 -11.65 5.23
C VAL A 83 4.91 -12.42 5.83
N PRO A 84 4.75 -12.40 7.17
CA PRO A 84 3.60 -13.00 7.85
C PRO A 84 2.27 -12.46 7.32
N SER A 85 1.24 -13.33 7.32
CA SER A 85 -0.11 -12.98 6.84
C SER A 85 -0.77 -11.81 7.59
N SER A 86 -0.31 -11.50 8.80
CA SER A 86 -0.78 -10.36 9.60
C SER A 86 -0.13 -9.03 9.23
N LEU A 87 1.11 -9.05 8.74
CA LEU A 87 1.87 -7.82 8.44
C LEU A 87 1.72 -7.37 6.98
N GLY A 88 1.73 -8.31 6.04
CA GLY A 88 1.66 -8.00 4.62
C GLY A 88 0.44 -7.16 4.24
N PRO A 89 -0.79 -7.60 4.58
CA PRO A 89 -2.02 -6.82 4.32
C PRO A 89 -2.04 -5.48 5.04
N ALA A 90 -1.49 -5.39 6.26
CA ALA A 90 -1.42 -4.14 7.02
C ALA A 90 -0.50 -3.11 6.34
N ILE A 91 0.69 -3.54 5.91
CA ILE A 91 1.62 -2.68 5.14
C ILE A 91 0.96 -2.23 3.83
N GLN A 92 0.28 -3.14 3.15
CA GLN A 92 -0.41 -2.83 1.89
C GLN A 92 -1.50 -1.76 2.12
N ALA A 93 -2.38 -1.98 3.10
CA ALA A 93 -3.45 -1.04 3.43
C ALA A 93 -2.89 0.33 3.88
N GLY A 94 -1.95 0.35 4.83
CA GLY A 94 -1.32 1.58 5.32
C GLY A 94 -0.65 2.38 4.20
N SER A 95 0.03 1.71 3.28
CA SER A 95 0.67 2.36 2.13
C SER A 95 -0.35 2.98 1.17
N TRP A 96 -1.45 2.27 0.85
CA TRP A 96 -2.52 2.81 -0.01
C TRP A 96 -3.21 4.01 0.61
N TYR A 97 -3.54 3.96 1.91
CA TYR A 97 -4.15 5.10 2.61
C TYR A 97 -3.19 6.29 2.66
N THR A 98 -1.90 6.05 2.96
CA THR A 98 -0.91 7.12 2.98
C THR A 98 -0.73 7.76 1.61
N LEU A 99 -0.70 6.96 0.54
CA LEU A 99 -0.62 7.46 -0.83
C LEU A 99 -1.84 8.32 -1.20
N GLY A 100 -3.05 7.86 -0.84
CA GLY A 100 -4.29 8.62 -1.07
C GLY A 100 -4.31 9.95 -0.30
N ILE A 101 -3.93 9.95 0.97
CA ILE A 101 -3.85 11.17 1.79
C ILE A 101 -2.78 12.11 1.22
N LEU A 102 -1.61 11.59 0.88
CA LEU A 102 -0.51 12.37 0.35
C LEU A 102 -0.89 13.06 -0.97
N THR A 103 -1.51 12.36 -1.90
CA THR A 103 -1.98 12.92 -3.17
C THR A 103 -3.05 14.00 -2.99
N THR A 104 -3.93 13.82 -2.02
CA THR A 104 -4.99 14.80 -1.70
C THR A 104 -4.40 16.05 -1.04
N LEU A 105 -3.51 15.89 -0.08
CA LEU A 105 -2.90 17.01 0.67
C LEU A 105 -2.10 17.93 -0.24
N VAL A 106 -1.36 17.41 -1.20
CA VAL A 106 -0.57 18.25 -2.11
C VAL A 106 -1.44 18.96 -3.14
N GLY A 107 -2.54 18.33 -3.56
CA GLY A 107 -3.49 19.00 -4.45
C GLY A 107 -4.27 20.15 -3.78
N MET A 108 -4.40 20.15 -2.44
CA MET A 108 -5.24 21.08 -1.69
C MET A 108 -4.47 22.09 -0.84
N LEU A 109 -3.27 21.76 -0.37
CA LEU A 109 -2.53 22.53 0.59
C LEU A 109 -1.09 22.71 0.07
N ASP A 110 -0.65 23.94 -0.06
CA ASP A 110 0.74 24.30 -0.43
C ASP A 110 1.72 23.93 0.72
N MET A 111 1.62 22.67 1.20
CA MET A 111 2.36 22.19 2.36
C MET A 111 3.78 21.81 1.98
N LYS A 112 4.74 22.46 2.63
CA LYS A 112 6.16 22.07 2.56
C LYS A 112 6.39 20.84 3.44
N ILE A 113 6.48 19.67 2.84
CA ILE A 113 6.79 18.42 3.55
C ILE A 113 8.27 18.12 3.37
N THR A 114 8.98 17.93 4.48
CA THR A 114 10.35 17.40 4.44
C THR A 114 10.33 15.87 4.41
N MET A 115 11.36 15.27 3.80
CA MET A 115 11.44 13.79 3.72
C MET A 115 11.44 13.13 5.11
N GLY A 116 12.08 13.77 6.11
CA GLY A 116 12.08 13.27 7.49
C GLY A 116 10.68 13.23 8.11
N LEU A 117 9.90 14.30 7.93
CA LEU A 117 8.52 14.37 8.41
C LEU A 117 7.63 13.33 7.69
N PHE A 118 7.80 13.17 6.37
CA PHE A 118 7.11 12.15 5.61
C PHE A 118 7.40 10.74 6.14
N LEU A 119 8.67 10.39 6.36
CA LEU A 119 9.03 9.05 6.87
C LEU A 119 8.45 8.78 8.25
N LEU A 120 8.41 9.79 9.13
CA LEU A 120 7.80 9.68 10.45
C LEU A 120 6.28 9.44 10.33
N TRP A 121 5.59 10.20 9.48
CA TRP A 121 4.15 10.03 9.23
C TRP A 121 3.84 8.67 8.61
N TYR A 122 4.61 8.27 7.62
CA TYR A 122 4.43 6.99 6.96
C TYR A 122 4.68 5.82 7.92
N GLY A 123 5.75 5.87 8.72
CA GLY A 123 6.03 4.87 9.75
C GLY A 123 4.88 4.76 10.76
N THR A 124 4.36 5.89 11.23
CA THR A 124 3.20 5.93 12.13
C THR A 124 1.96 5.30 11.48
N ALA A 125 1.67 5.64 10.23
CA ALA A 125 0.53 5.07 9.49
C ALA A 125 0.64 3.54 9.35
N ILE A 126 1.84 3.01 9.08
CA ILE A 126 2.07 1.57 9.02
C ILE A 126 1.86 0.91 10.39
N VAL A 127 2.36 1.50 11.48
CA VAL A 127 2.15 0.97 12.84
C VAL A 127 0.65 0.94 13.18
N VAL A 128 -0.07 2.01 12.90
CA VAL A 128 -1.53 2.09 13.12
C VAL A 128 -2.25 1.02 12.28
N ALA A 129 -1.88 0.84 11.02
CA ALA A 129 -2.46 -0.19 10.16
C ALA A 129 -2.20 -1.61 10.70
N ILE A 130 -1.00 -1.90 11.20
CA ILE A 130 -0.67 -3.19 11.83
C ILE A 130 -1.53 -3.43 13.07
N LEU A 131 -1.67 -2.42 13.93
CA LEU A 131 -2.50 -2.52 15.13
C LEU A 131 -3.98 -2.73 14.78
N ALA A 132 -4.49 -2.00 13.80
CA ALA A 132 -5.87 -2.12 13.33
C ALA A 132 -6.15 -3.52 12.76
N VAL A 133 -5.31 -4.00 11.84
CA VAL A 133 -5.48 -5.33 11.22
C VAL A 133 -5.39 -6.44 12.27
N ASN A 134 -4.40 -6.38 13.17
CA ASN A 134 -4.26 -7.38 14.23
C ASN A 134 -5.41 -7.32 15.25
N GLY A 135 -5.92 -6.11 15.56
CA GLY A 135 -7.09 -5.92 16.41
C GLY A 135 -8.34 -6.55 15.80
N ILE A 136 -8.62 -6.28 14.52
CA ILE A 136 -9.75 -6.86 13.78
C ILE A 136 -9.63 -8.38 13.72
N MET A 137 -8.46 -8.93 13.40
CA MET A 137 -8.24 -10.38 13.35
C MET A 137 -8.46 -11.04 14.72
N LYS A 138 -8.06 -10.39 15.82
CA LYS A 138 -8.29 -10.90 17.17
C LYS A 138 -9.77 -10.86 17.55
N PHE A 139 -10.50 -9.84 17.10
CA PHE A 139 -11.93 -9.71 17.36
C PHE A 139 -12.76 -10.74 16.58
N LEU A 140 -12.40 -11.03 15.33
CA LEU A 140 -13.11 -11.99 14.47
C LEU A 140 -12.82 -13.46 14.85
N LYS A 141 -11.73 -13.75 15.57
CA LYS A 141 -11.40 -15.10 16.06
C LYS A 141 -12.09 -15.48 17.36
N LYS A 142 -12.86 -14.57 17.97
CA LYS A 142 -13.72 -14.84 19.12
C LYS A 142 -15.12 -15.28 18.68
#